data_f04050d353d4d1c90179fbd6c928c9a8
#
_entry.id   f04050d353d4d1c90179fbd6c928c9a8
#
_cell.length_a   1.000
_cell.length_b   1.000
_cell.length_c   1.000
_cell.angle_alpha   90.00
_cell.angle_beta   90.00
_cell.angle_gamma   90.00
#
_symmetry.space_group_name_H-M   'P 1'
#
loop_
_entity.id
_entity.type
_entity.pdbx_description
1 polymer ?
#
loop_
_entity_poly.entity_id
_entity_poly.type
_entity_poly.pdbx_seq_one_letter_code
_entity_poly.pdbx_strand_id
1 'polypeptide(L)'
;RFDSIAMKENIALSMADVLTFNSSVFVKNYGRATLSTVAFRGTSPSHTQVTWNGMRINNPMLGMTDFSTIPSYFIDDASLLHGTSSVNETGGGLGGLVKLSTAPANHKGFGLQYVQGIGSFSTFDEFLRLTYGDKHWQSSTRVVYSSSPNDYKYRNRDKKENIYDEDKNIIGSYYPTERNRSGAYKDMHVLQEIYYNTGEGDRFGLNAWYI
;
A
#
# COMPACT_ATOMS: atom_id res chain seq x y z
N ARG A 1 14.17 1.03 10.00
CA ARG A 1 14.10 1.80 8.76
C ARG A 1 14.19 0.84 7.59
N PHE A 2 13.36 1.04 6.57
CA PHE A 2 13.38 0.24 5.35
C PHE A 2 14.34 0.84 4.34
N ASP A 3 14.91 -0.03 3.50
CA ASP A 3 15.69 0.41 2.35
C ASP A 3 14.72 1.01 1.29
N SER A 4 15.10 2.16 0.75
CA SER A 4 14.35 2.81 -0.31
C SER A 4 14.28 1.97 -1.60
N ILE A 5 15.26 1.10 -1.83
CA ILE A 5 15.26 0.14 -2.95
C ILE A 5 14.13 -0.86 -2.77
N ALA A 6 14.01 -1.47 -1.58
CA ALA A 6 12.96 -2.44 -1.28
C ALA A 6 11.54 -1.86 -1.43
N MET A 7 11.36 -0.58 -1.12
CA MET A 7 10.06 0.10 -1.31
C MET A 7 9.70 0.35 -2.77
N LYS A 8 10.69 0.45 -3.65
CA LYS A 8 10.52 0.78 -5.08
C LYS A 8 10.88 -0.37 -6.02
N GLU A 9 11.07 -1.57 -5.49
CA GLU A 9 11.42 -2.75 -6.28
C GLU A 9 10.31 -3.13 -7.27
N ASN A 10 9.06 -2.97 -6.87
CA ASN A 10 7.93 -3.31 -7.72
C ASN A 10 6.78 -2.31 -7.50
N ILE A 11 6.31 -1.68 -8.58
CA ILE A 11 5.20 -0.72 -8.56
C ILE A 11 3.88 -1.32 -8.03
N ALA A 12 3.70 -2.62 -8.19
CA ALA A 12 2.51 -3.33 -7.74
C ALA A 12 2.44 -3.50 -6.21
N LEU A 13 3.51 -3.18 -5.47
CA LEU A 13 3.56 -3.37 -4.03
C LEU A 13 2.85 -2.24 -3.29
N SER A 14 1.98 -2.65 -2.36
CA SER A 14 1.47 -1.79 -1.29
C SER A 14 2.45 -1.77 -0.12
N MET A 15 2.23 -0.86 0.83
CA MET A 15 3.00 -0.88 2.08
C MET A 15 2.77 -2.15 2.90
N ALA A 16 1.62 -2.83 2.74
CA ALA A 16 1.39 -4.15 3.35
C ALA A 16 2.41 -5.19 2.85
N ASP A 17 2.66 -5.20 1.53
CA ASP A 17 3.61 -6.14 0.92
C ASP A 17 5.04 -5.83 1.35
N VAL A 18 5.43 -4.55 1.33
CA VAL A 18 6.76 -4.11 1.79
C VAL A 18 7.00 -4.54 3.25
N LEU A 19 6.02 -4.35 4.13
CA LEU A 19 6.10 -4.77 5.53
C LEU A 19 6.20 -6.29 5.67
N THR A 20 5.46 -7.04 4.87
CA THR A 20 5.47 -8.52 4.88
C THR A 20 6.85 -9.06 4.51
N PHE A 21 7.46 -8.52 3.45
CA PHE A 21 8.73 -9.04 2.94
C PHE A 21 9.95 -8.56 3.71
N ASN A 22 9.88 -7.37 4.31
CA ASN A 22 11.05 -6.70 4.87
C ASN A 22 10.98 -6.51 6.40
N SER A 23 10.02 -7.10 7.09
CA SER A 23 9.91 -6.96 8.54
C SER A 23 9.38 -8.22 9.22
N SER A 24 9.50 -8.24 10.56
CA SER A 24 8.98 -9.31 11.41
C SER A 24 7.59 -9.00 12.00
N VAL A 25 6.91 -7.96 11.51
CA VAL A 25 5.55 -7.67 11.95
C VAL A 25 4.56 -8.63 11.28
N PHE A 26 3.49 -8.94 11.99
CA PHE A 26 2.43 -9.75 11.43
C PHE A 26 1.54 -8.90 10.54
N VAL A 27 1.49 -9.23 9.25
CA VAL A 27 0.59 -8.59 8.28
C VAL A 27 -0.51 -9.58 7.93
N LYS A 28 -1.75 -9.21 8.25
CA LYS A 28 -2.93 -9.96 7.83
C LYS A 28 -3.43 -9.35 6.52
N ASN A 29 -3.27 -10.10 5.44
CA ASN A 29 -3.63 -9.69 4.08
C ASN A 29 -4.65 -10.69 3.52
N TYR A 30 -5.73 -10.20 2.95
CA TYR A 30 -6.79 -11.01 2.36
C TYR A 30 -6.74 -11.07 0.82
N GLY A 31 -5.69 -10.51 0.23
CA GLY A 31 -5.47 -10.46 -1.22
C GLY A 31 -5.26 -9.03 -1.73
N ARG A 32 -5.00 -8.91 -3.04
CA ARG A 32 -4.78 -7.60 -3.66
C ARG A 32 -6.06 -6.75 -3.63
N ALA A 33 -5.92 -5.47 -3.37
CA ALA A 33 -7.03 -4.51 -3.22
C ALA A 33 -8.07 -4.91 -2.15
N THR A 34 -7.64 -5.65 -1.12
CA THR A 34 -8.45 -6.00 0.04
C THR A 34 -7.77 -5.54 1.31
N LEU A 35 -8.54 -5.48 2.40
CA LEU A 35 -8.05 -5.01 3.70
C LEU A 35 -6.74 -5.70 4.10
N SER A 36 -5.73 -4.90 4.41
CA SER A 36 -4.46 -5.38 4.95
C SER A 36 -4.10 -4.63 6.23
N THR A 37 -3.98 -5.36 7.32
CA THR A 37 -3.71 -4.80 8.64
C THR A 37 -2.39 -5.30 9.21
N VAL A 38 -1.77 -4.48 10.04
CA VAL A 38 -0.47 -4.76 10.66
C VAL A 38 -0.62 -4.84 12.17
N ALA A 39 -0.03 -5.87 12.77
CA ALA A 39 0.01 -6.05 14.22
C ALA A 39 1.43 -6.37 14.68
N PHE A 40 1.85 -5.75 15.77
CA PHE A 40 3.15 -6.01 16.40
C PHE A 40 3.01 -7.06 17.48
N ARG A 41 3.88 -8.09 17.48
CA ARG A 41 4.08 -9.05 18.59
C ARG A 41 2.78 -9.57 19.23
N GLY A 42 1.81 -9.95 18.42
CA GLY A 42 0.55 -10.52 18.90
C GLY A 42 -0.46 -9.51 19.48
N THR A 43 -0.22 -8.20 19.28
CA THR A 43 -1.21 -7.16 19.61
C THR A 43 -2.27 -7.07 18.52
N SER A 44 -3.39 -6.39 18.83
CA SER A 44 -4.41 -6.07 17.82
C SER A 44 -3.91 -5.02 16.82
N PRO A 45 -4.37 -5.03 15.55
CA PRO A 45 -4.09 -3.97 14.59
C PRO A 45 -4.47 -2.56 15.07
N SER A 46 -5.49 -2.43 15.91
CA SER A 46 -5.90 -1.16 16.52
C SER A 46 -4.87 -0.59 17.52
N HIS A 47 -3.95 -1.43 18.00
CA HIS A 47 -2.84 -1.02 18.87
C HIS A 47 -1.60 -0.56 18.08
N THR A 48 -1.63 -0.70 16.75
CA THR A 48 -0.58 -0.24 15.86
C THR A 48 -0.89 1.19 15.41
N GLN A 49 -0.04 2.12 15.81
CA GLN A 49 -0.13 3.50 15.34
C GLN A 49 0.54 3.65 13.98
N VAL A 50 -0.04 4.47 13.13
CA VAL A 50 0.55 4.79 11.81
C VAL A 50 0.57 6.30 11.65
N THR A 51 1.73 6.83 11.30
CA THR A 51 1.87 8.27 11.01
C THR A 51 2.40 8.49 9.59
N TRP A 52 1.91 9.52 8.95
CA TRP A 52 2.44 10.05 7.69
C TRP A 52 2.87 11.49 7.91
N ASN A 53 4.16 11.76 7.68
CA ASN A 53 4.79 13.06 7.95
C ASN A 53 4.47 13.61 9.35
N GLY A 54 4.45 12.72 10.36
CA GLY A 54 4.12 13.05 11.75
C GLY A 54 2.63 13.13 12.09
N MET A 55 1.74 13.10 11.11
CA MET A 55 0.29 13.10 11.32
C MET A 55 -0.23 11.66 11.42
N ARG A 56 -1.07 11.38 12.41
CA ARG A 56 -1.71 10.08 12.57
C ARG A 56 -2.75 9.85 11.48
N ILE A 57 -2.67 8.70 10.78
CA ILE A 57 -3.56 8.32 9.68
C ILE A 57 -4.43 7.09 9.99
N ASN A 58 -4.43 6.59 11.24
CA ASN A 58 -5.36 5.55 11.64
C ASN A 58 -6.81 6.02 11.47
N ASN A 59 -7.67 5.14 10.93
CA ASN A 59 -9.10 5.41 10.85
C ASN A 59 -9.66 5.69 12.25
N PRO A 60 -10.29 6.85 12.50
CA PRO A 60 -10.73 7.24 13.84
C PRO A 60 -11.81 6.33 14.44
N MET A 61 -12.61 5.64 13.62
CA MET A 61 -13.65 4.71 14.08
C MET A 61 -13.11 3.31 14.34
N LEU A 62 -12.21 2.83 13.48
CA LEU A 62 -11.68 1.45 13.55
C LEU A 62 -10.38 1.37 14.35
N GLY A 63 -9.71 2.49 14.58
CA GLY A 63 -8.42 2.56 15.26
C GLY A 63 -7.24 1.99 14.48
N MET A 64 -7.48 1.39 13.30
CA MET A 64 -6.46 0.74 12.48
C MET A 64 -6.30 1.43 11.13
N THR A 65 -5.23 1.09 10.41
CA THR A 65 -4.94 1.57 9.06
C THR A 65 -4.99 0.40 8.08
N ASP A 66 -5.59 0.63 6.93
CA ASP A 66 -5.51 -0.30 5.80
C ASP A 66 -4.25 -0.02 5.00
N PHE A 67 -3.27 -0.91 5.10
CA PHE A 67 -1.99 -0.78 4.41
C PHE A 67 -2.05 -1.17 2.93
N SER A 68 -3.15 -1.80 2.47
CA SER A 68 -3.35 -2.10 1.04
C SER A 68 -3.61 -0.83 0.24
N THR A 69 -4.15 0.21 0.88
CA THR A 69 -4.45 1.50 0.27
C THR A 69 -3.27 2.49 0.27
N ILE A 70 -2.10 2.06 0.73
CA ILE A 70 -0.89 2.89 0.76
C ILE A 70 0.10 2.37 -0.29
N PRO A 71 0.18 3.01 -1.48
CA PRO A 71 1.14 2.62 -2.51
C PRO A 71 2.57 2.82 -2.01
N SER A 72 3.43 1.81 -2.18
CA SER A 72 4.82 1.88 -1.74
C SER A 72 5.59 3.03 -2.43
N TYR A 73 5.26 3.32 -3.68
CA TYR A 73 5.85 4.41 -4.46
C TYR A 73 5.52 5.82 -3.96
N PHE A 74 4.49 5.97 -3.12
CA PHE A 74 4.19 7.26 -2.48
C PHE A 74 5.13 7.56 -1.31
N ILE A 75 5.72 6.53 -0.72
CA ILE A 75 6.52 6.65 0.50
C ILE A 75 8.00 6.70 0.13
N ASP A 76 8.73 7.67 0.68
CA ASP A 76 10.18 7.80 0.48
C ASP A 76 10.98 7.20 1.63
N ASP A 77 10.42 7.17 2.85
CA ASP A 77 11.02 6.52 4.00
C ASP A 77 9.95 5.89 4.90
N ALA A 78 10.23 4.68 5.37
CA ALA A 78 9.38 3.99 6.31
C ALA A 78 10.22 3.40 7.45
N SER A 79 9.74 3.49 8.67
CA SER A 79 10.39 2.92 9.83
C SER A 79 9.40 2.32 10.83
N LEU A 80 9.86 1.29 11.53
CA LEU A 80 9.10 0.62 12.58
C LEU A 80 9.73 0.93 13.93
N LEU A 81 8.92 1.38 14.86
CA LEU A 81 9.32 1.60 16.25
C LEU A 81 8.55 0.63 17.15
N HIS A 82 9.27 -0.09 17.98
CA HIS A 82 8.73 -1.12 18.88
C HIS A 82 8.78 -0.67 20.33
N GLY A 83 7.76 -1.01 21.11
CA GLY A 83 7.78 -0.85 22.57
C GLY A 83 7.94 0.60 23.02
N THR A 84 8.80 0.83 24.01
CA THR A 84 9.02 2.15 24.65
C THR A 84 9.50 3.26 23.71
N SER A 85 10.15 2.91 22.61
CA SER A 85 10.55 3.91 21.60
C SER A 85 9.36 4.57 20.89
N SER A 86 8.17 3.97 20.93
CA SER A 86 6.94 4.57 20.38
C SER A 86 6.28 5.57 21.33
N VAL A 87 6.62 5.57 22.62
CA VAL A 87 5.99 6.41 23.66
C VAL A 87 6.38 7.89 23.53
N ASN A 88 7.60 8.18 23.07
CA ASN A 88 8.09 9.54 22.87
C ASN A 88 7.50 10.22 21.62
N GLU A 89 6.78 9.50 20.79
CA GLU A 89 6.10 10.02 19.62
C GLU A 89 4.61 10.09 19.91
N THR A 90 3.97 11.19 19.62
CA THR A 90 2.59 11.56 19.88
C THR A 90 1.61 10.40 20.11
N GLY A 91 1.37 10.03 21.39
CA GLY A 91 0.26 9.18 21.79
C GLY A 91 0.48 7.65 21.69
N GLY A 92 1.71 7.19 21.84
CA GLY A 92 2.21 5.81 21.89
C GLY A 92 1.24 4.66 21.70
N GLY A 93 1.31 3.96 20.58
CA GLY A 93 0.58 2.71 20.40
C GLY A 93 1.16 1.61 21.30
N LEU A 94 0.34 0.87 22.02
CA LEU A 94 0.74 -0.26 22.88
C LEU A 94 1.49 -1.34 22.08
N GLY A 95 1.17 -1.48 20.78
CA GLY A 95 1.80 -2.47 19.90
C GLY A 95 3.08 -1.97 19.24
N GLY A 96 3.09 -0.74 18.77
CA GLY A 96 4.18 -0.13 18.01
C GLY A 96 3.72 0.98 17.10
N LEU A 97 4.67 1.59 16.40
CA LEU A 97 4.45 2.71 15.50
C LEU A 97 5.08 2.42 14.13
N VAL A 98 4.30 2.60 13.08
CA VAL A 98 4.77 2.67 11.69
C VAL A 98 4.86 4.14 11.30
N LYS A 99 6.07 4.63 11.02
CA LYS A 99 6.30 5.99 10.52
C LYS A 99 6.50 5.91 9.02
N LEU A 100 5.67 6.64 8.30
CA LEU A 100 5.77 6.83 6.86
C LEU A 100 6.09 8.29 6.60
N SER A 101 7.02 8.55 5.70
CA SER A 101 7.32 9.92 5.30
C SER A 101 7.55 10.05 3.80
N THR A 102 7.22 11.22 3.31
CA THR A 102 7.50 11.68 1.97
C THR A 102 8.53 12.80 2.03
N ALA A 103 9.42 12.82 1.04
CA ALA A 103 10.46 13.83 0.95
C ALA A 103 10.17 14.77 -0.22
N PRO A 104 10.38 16.08 -0.02
CA PRO A 104 10.33 17.03 -1.12
C PRO A 104 11.43 16.73 -2.14
N ALA A 105 11.22 17.21 -3.35
CA ALA A 105 12.25 17.14 -4.38
C ALA A 105 13.39 18.10 -4.06
N ASN A 106 14.56 17.58 -3.72
CA ASN A 106 15.77 18.37 -3.43
C ASN A 106 16.60 18.69 -4.69
N HIS A 107 15.95 18.92 -5.84
CA HIS A 107 16.63 19.34 -7.06
C HIS A 107 16.05 20.63 -7.60
N LYS A 108 16.86 21.35 -8.38
CA LYS A 108 16.40 22.58 -9.06
C LYS A 108 15.85 22.22 -10.44
N GLY A 109 14.75 22.89 -10.81
CA GLY A 109 14.07 22.71 -12.09
C GLY A 109 13.00 21.64 -12.04
N PHE A 110 12.61 21.18 -13.22
CA PHE A 110 11.59 20.15 -13.39
C PHE A 110 12.17 18.75 -13.37
N GLY A 111 11.44 17.82 -12.78
CA GLY A 111 11.74 16.40 -12.84
C GLY A 111 10.47 15.60 -13.19
N LEU A 112 10.66 14.55 -13.98
CA LEU A 112 9.62 13.60 -14.36
C LEU A 112 10.11 12.19 -14.08
N GLN A 113 9.29 11.39 -13.41
CA GLN A 113 9.49 9.96 -13.27
C GLN A 113 8.19 9.26 -13.68
N TYR A 114 8.28 8.31 -14.58
CA TYR A 114 7.18 7.45 -14.97
C TYR A 114 7.61 5.99 -14.85
N VAL A 115 6.73 5.18 -14.26
CA VAL A 115 6.95 3.73 -14.15
C VAL A 115 5.65 3.03 -14.52
N GLN A 116 5.76 2.00 -15.36
CA GLN A 116 4.65 1.14 -15.75
C GLN A 116 4.94 -0.30 -15.36
N GLY A 117 3.96 -0.95 -14.75
CA GLY A 117 3.95 -2.38 -14.47
C GLY A 117 2.84 -3.08 -15.25
N ILE A 118 3.16 -4.24 -15.80
CA ILE A 118 2.19 -5.13 -16.45
C ILE A 118 2.27 -6.48 -15.73
N GLY A 119 1.12 -6.96 -15.26
CA GLY A 119 1.03 -8.20 -14.49
C GLY A 119 0.06 -9.20 -15.10
N SER A 120 -0.03 -10.37 -14.46
CA SER A 120 -0.98 -11.41 -14.82
C SER A 120 -2.43 -10.91 -14.70
N PHE A 121 -3.34 -11.57 -15.44
CA PHE A 121 -4.78 -11.24 -15.42
C PHE A 121 -5.09 -9.82 -15.88
N SER A 122 -4.35 -9.33 -16.89
CA SER A 122 -4.47 -7.98 -17.45
C SER A 122 -4.36 -6.89 -16.38
N THR A 123 -3.40 -7.05 -15.47
CA THR A 123 -3.09 -6.05 -14.46
C THR A 123 -2.21 -4.96 -15.06
N PHE A 124 -2.58 -3.70 -14.84
CA PHE A 124 -1.83 -2.51 -15.22
C PHE A 124 -1.62 -1.67 -13.98
N ASP A 125 -0.37 -1.32 -13.72
CA ASP A 125 0.04 -0.44 -12.62
C ASP A 125 0.84 0.72 -13.23
N GLU A 126 0.47 1.95 -12.91
CA GLU A 126 1.11 3.15 -13.44
C GLU A 126 1.48 4.10 -12.29
N PHE A 127 2.68 4.64 -12.35
CA PHE A 127 3.14 5.67 -11.43
C PHE A 127 3.72 6.84 -12.21
N LEU A 128 3.27 8.03 -11.88
CA LEU A 128 3.80 9.30 -12.38
C LEU A 128 4.21 10.17 -11.20
N ARG A 129 5.42 10.70 -11.24
CA ARG A 129 5.87 11.76 -10.33
C ARG A 129 6.36 12.94 -11.13
N LEU A 130 5.75 14.09 -10.90
CA LEU A 130 6.18 15.39 -11.40
C LEU A 130 6.76 16.16 -10.23
N THR A 131 7.93 16.75 -10.42
CA THR A 131 8.59 17.55 -9.39
C THR A 131 9.05 18.88 -9.97
N TYR A 132 8.98 19.90 -9.12
CA TYR A 132 9.56 21.20 -9.41
C TYR A 132 10.28 21.71 -8.17
N GLY A 133 11.45 22.30 -8.34
CA GLY A 133 12.19 22.91 -7.25
C GLY A 133 12.93 24.16 -7.70
N ASP A 134 12.89 25.17 -6.86
CA ASP A 134 13.75 26.37 -6.97
C ASP A 134 14.31 26.74 -5.58
N LYS A 135 14.79 27.97 -5.43
CA LYS A 135 15.37 28.45 -4.17
C LYS A 135 14.34 28.49 -3.02
N HIS A 136 13.07 28.79 -3.31
CA HIS A 136 12.02 29.01 -2.32
C HIS A 136 10.91 27.96 -2.40
N TRP A 137 10.57 27.50 -3.59
CA TRP A 137 9.47 26.61 -3.83
C TRP A 137 9.92 25.18 -4.15
N GLN A 138 9.21 24.23 -3.63
CA GLN A 138 9.34 22.81 -3.99
C GLN A 138 7.95 22.23 -4.14
N SER A 139 7.71 21.52 -5.20
CA SER A 139 6.44 20.83 -5.47
C SER A 139 6.68 19.40 -5.93
N SER A 140 5.85 18.48 -5.49
CA SER A 140 5.84 17.09 -5.92
C SER A 140 4.39 16.63 -6.09
N THR A 141 4.05 16.22 -7.30
CA THR A 141 2.78 15.57 -7.61
C THR A 141 3.05 14.11 -7.90
N ARG A 142 2.41 13.20 -7.20
CA ARG A 142 2.50 11.76 -7.43
C ARG A 142 1.12 11.20 -7.75
N VAL A 143 1.05 10.39 -8.77
CA VAL A 143 -0.16 9.69 -9.19
C VAL A 143 0.16 8.20 -9.28
N VAL A 144 -0.66 7.37 -8.66
CA VAL A 144 -0.68 5.91 -8.86
C VAL A 144 -2.04 5.55 -9.43
N TYR A 145 -2.04 4.75 -10.47
CA TYR A 145 -3.22 4.11 -11.00
C TYR A 145 -2.99 2.61 -11.12
N SER A 146 -3.92 1.82 -10.64
CA SER A 146 -3.87 0.36 -10.71
C SER A 146 -5.21 -0.19 -11.14
N SER A 147 -5.21 -1.13 -12.07
CA SER A 147 -6.43 -1.79 -12.52
C SER A 147 -6.18 -3.24 -12.92
N SER A 148 -7.16 -4.10 -12.63
CA SER A 148 -7.15 -5.49 -13.11
C SER A 148 -8.56 -6.04 -13.16
N PRO A 149 -8.93 -6.82 -14.17
CA PRO A 149 -10.09 -7.71 -14.15
C PRO A 149 -9.96 -8.79 -13.08
N ASN A 150 -8.73 -9.18 -12.74
CA ASN A 150 -8.41 -10.19 -11.73
C ASN A 150 -9.22 -11.50 -11.92
N ASP A 151 -9.38 -11.92 -13.18
CA ASP A 151 -10.27 -13.00 -13.64
C ASP A 151 -9.60 -14.38 -13.68
N TYR A 152 -8.69 -14.64 -12.71
CA TYR A 152 -7.95 -15.89 -12.64
C TYR A 152 -8.86 -17.13 -12.56
N LYS A 153 -8.37 -18.23 -13.10
CA LYS A 153 -9.02 -19.54 -12.98
C LYS A 153 -8.58 -20.21 -11.69
N TYR A 154 -9.52 -20.80 -10.99
CA TYR A 154 -9.25 -21.58 -9.79
C TYR A 154 -10.08 -22.87 -9.77
N ARG A 155 -9.57 -23.89 -9.08
CA ARG A 155 -10.32 -25.11 -8.82
C ARG A 155 -11.21 -24.88 -7.60
N ASN A 156 -12.54 -24.88 -7.82
CA ASN A 156 -13.49 -24.70 -6.72
C ASN A 156 -13.59 -25.99 -5.90
N ARG A 157 -12.94 -26.00 -4.73
CA ARG A 157 -12.92 -27.17 -3.85
C ARG A 157 -14.18 -27.30 -2.98
N ASP A 158 -15.01 -26.28 -2.93
CA ASP A 158 -16.29 -26.28 -2.20
C ASP A 158 -17.42 -26.86 -3.05
N LYS A 159 -17.20 -26.97 -4.35
CA LYS A 159 -18.16 -27.53 -5.31
C LYS A 159 -17.63 -28.82 -5.89
N LYS A 160 -18.27 -29.94 -5.55
CA LYS A 160 -17.95 -31.26 -6.08
C LYS A 160 -19.01 -31.64 -7.11
N GLU A 161 -18.60 -31.92 -8.34
CA GLU A 161 -19.48 -32.38 -9.42
C GLU A 161 -19.27 -33.86 -9.67
N ASN A 162 -20.36 -34.61 -9.87
CA ASN A 162 -20.32 -36.01 -10.15
C ASN A 162 -20.22 -36.26 -11.65
N ILE A 163 -19.49 -37.32 -12.01
CA ILE A 163 -19.39 -37.83 -13.36
C ILE A 163 -20.35 -39.04 -13.42
N TYR A 164 -21.21 -39.06 -14.42
CA TYR A 164 -22.21 -40.12 -14.59
C TYR A 164 -21.87 -40.94 -15.84
N ASP A 165 -22.19 -42.25 -15.80
CA ASP A 165 -22.19 -43.11 -16.97
C ASP A 165 -23.49 -42.96 -17.80
N GLU A 166 -23.63 -43.77 -18.90
CA GLU A 166 -24.80 -43.76 -19.74
C GLU A 166 -26.07 -44.17 -19.00
N ASP A 167 -25.93 -45.01 -17.96
CA ASP A 167 -27.00 -45.49 -17.08
C ASP A 167 -27.31 -44.57 -15.91
N LYS A 168 -26.69 -43.36 -15.86
CA LYS A 168 -26.79 -42.36 -14.80
C LYS A 168 -26.24 -42.78 -13.42
N ASN A 169 -25.36 -43.79 -13.38
CA ASN A 169 -24.65 -44.15 -12.16
C ASN A 169 -23.44 -43.22 -11.97
N ILE A 170 -23.12 -42.91 -10.73
CA ILE A 170 -21.94 -42.09 -10.42
C ILE A 170 -20.68 -42.93 -10.55
N ILE A 171 -19.86 -42.62 -11.55
CA ILE A 171 -18.58 -43.29 -11.82
C ILE A 171 -17.37 -42.53 -11.31
N GLY A 172 -17.56 -41.30 -10.87
CA GLY A 172 -16.49 -40.45 -10.33
C GLY A 172 -16.96 -39.09 -9.91
N SER A 173 -16.02 -38.28 -9.49
CA SER A 173 -16.30 -36.86 -9.15
C SER A 173 -15.07 -36.02 -9.38
N TYR A 174 -15.28 -34.74 -9.67
CA TYR A 174 -14.21 -33.75 -9.86
C TYR A 174 -14.59 -32.43 -9.24
N TYR A 175 -13.59 -31.58 -9.06
CA TYR A 175 -13.77 -30.19 -8.64
C TYR A 175 -13.69 -29.27 -9.87
N PRO A 176 -14.75 -28.54 -10.22
CA PRO A 176 -14.78 -27.72 -11.43
C PRO A 176 -13.76 -26.59 -11.37
N THR A 177 -13.24 -26.23 -12.53
CA THR A 177 -12.45 -25.03 -12.71
C THR A 177 -13.36 -23.87 -13.03
N GLU A 178 -13.38 -22.88 -12.17
CA GLU A 178 -14.18 -21.65 -12.32
C GLU A 178 -13.28 -20.43 -12.53
N ARG A 179 -13.86 -19.33 -12.98
CA ARG A 179 -13.20 -18.02 -13.06
C ARG A 179 -13.66 -17.14 -11.92
N ASN A 180 -12.73 -16.38 -11.33
CA ASN A 180 -13.06 -15.30 -10.44
C ASN A 180 -13.81 -14.21 -11.24
N ARG A 181 -15.04 -13.91 -10.88
CA ARG A 181 -15.90 -12.94 -11.58
C ARG A 181 -16.08 -11.63 -10.80
N SER A 182 -15.67 -11.61 -9.54
CA SER A 182 -15.90 -10.49 -8.61
C SER A 182 -14.61 -9.88 -8.09
N GLY A 183 -13.49 -10.13 -8.76
CA GLY A 183 -12.18 -9.67 -8.32
C GLY A 183 -11.68 -8.41 -9.04
N ALA A 184 -12.44 -7.87 -10.00
CA ALA A 184 -12.03 -6.69 -10.73
C ALA A 184 -11.90 -5.48 -9.79
N TYR A 185 -10.84 -4.70 -9.97
CA TYR A 185 -10.62 -3.47 -9.21
C TYR A 185 -10.05 -2.36 -10.10
N LYS A 186 -10.27 -1.13 -9.66
CA LYS A 186 -9.60 0.08 -10.14
C LYS A 186 -9.28 0.91 -8.92
N ASP A 187 -8.07 1.38 -8.83
CA ASP A 187 -7.56 2.15 -7.72
C ASP A 187 -6.75 3.34 -8.24
N MET A 188 -6.97 4.52 -7.67
CA MET A 188 -6.28 5.73 -8.06
C MET A 188 -5.96 6.59 -6.85
N HIS A 189 -4.70 6.94 -6.71
CA HIS A 189 -4.21 7.83 -5.67
C HIS A 189 -3.52 9.04 -6.28
N VAL A 190 -3.76 10.20 -5.70
CA VAL A 190 -3.06 11.45 -6.07
C VAL A 190 -2.52 12.08 -4.79
N LEU A 191 -1.21 12.31 -4.74
CA LEU A 191 -0.55 13.02 -3.66
C LEU A 191 0.07 14.31 -4.21
N GLN A 192 -0.34 15.44 -3.65
CA GLN A 192 0.22 16.75 -3.94
C GLN A 192 0.95 17.27 -2.71
N GLU A 193 2.19 17.69 -2.89
CA GLU A 193 3.02 18.31 -1.87
C GLU A 193 3.58 19.63 -2.39
N ILE A 194 3.45 20.69 -1.62
CA ILE A 194 3.98 22.02 -1.92
C ILE A 194 4.68 22.54 -0.68
N TYR A 195 5.90 23.01 -0.84
CA TYR A 195 6.70 23.58 0.24
C TYR A 195 7.24 24.94 -0.16
N TYR A 196 7.23 25.86 0.80
CA TYR A 196 7.84 27.17 0.67
C TYR A 196 8.87 27.37 1.76
N ASN A 197 10.10 27.73 1.37
CA ASN A 197 11.21 28.05 2.28
C ASN A 197 11.43 29.56 2.32
N THR A 198 11.36 30.17 3.47
CA THR A 198 11.50 31.65 3.63
C THR A 198 12.93 32.16 3.39
N GLY A 199 13.93 31.28 3.45
CA GLY A 199 15.34 31.66 3.41
C GLY A 199 15.95 31.95 4.77
N GLU A 200 15.15 32.13 5.83
CA GLU A 200 15.57 32.32 7.22
C GLU A 200 15.56 31.03 8.04
N GLY A 201 15.28 29.91 7.39
CA GLY A 201 15.23 28.57 8.00
C GLY A 201 13.82 28.03 8.22
N ASP A 202 12.79 28.86 8.06
CA ASP A 202 11.40 28.41 8.18
C ASP A 202 10.91 27.76 6.88
N ARG A 203 10.09 26.73 7.05
CA ARG A 203 9.50 25.99 5.97
C ARG A 203 8.01 25.77 6.21
N PHE A 204 7.21 26.18 5.26
CA PHE A 204 5.77 25.93 5.21
C PHE A 204 5.48 24.81 4.23
N GLY A 205 4.62 23.87 4.59
CA GLY A 205 4.25 22.73 3.75
C GLY A 205 2.75 22.52 3.70
N LEU A 206 2.23 22.26 2.50
CA LEU A 206 0.88 21.81 2.26
C LEU A 206 0.92 20.45 1.58
N ASN A 207 0.31 19.46 2.20
CA ASN A 207 0.23 18.10 1.67
C ASN A 207 -1.24 17.69 1.56
N ALA A 208 -1.63 17.20 0.40
CA ALA A 208 -2.98 16.70 0.13
C ALA A 208 -2.88 15.32 -0.52
N TRP A 209 -3.58 14.36 0.04
CA TRP A 209 -3.66 13.00 -0.48
C TRP A 209 -5.12 12.65 -0.74
N TYR A 210 -5.42 12.33 -1.99
CA TYR A 210 -6.71 11.87 -2.47
C TYR A 210 -6.63 10.37 -2.82
N ILE A 211 -7.66 9.63 -2.38
CA ILE A 211 -7.81 8.18 -2.60
C ILE A 211 -9.16 7.94 -3.25
#